data_e1cc981d2f85c351ff3e0a75661d5da2
#
_entry.id   e1cc981d2f85c351ff3e0a75661d5da2
#
_cell.length_a   1.000
_cell.length_b   1.000
_cell.length_c   1.000
_cell.angle_alpha   90.00
_cell.angle_beta   90.00
_cell.angle_gamma   90.00
#
_symmetry.space_group_name_H-M   'P 1'
#
loop_
_entity.id
_entity.type
_entity.pdbx_description
1 polymer ?
#
loop_
_entity_poly.entity_id
_entity_poly.type
_entity_poly.pdbx_seq_one_letter_code
_entity_poly.pdbx_strand_id
1 'polypeptide(L)'
;EMPEACYAGSYVKDIAQAIIDEDGDKWLDADPKERMENFRERAYAYELAEQHRVTERFGTTFGCWFSERSLYVPDEDGLSAVDRSLKAMDEKGYIYVEDGATWFRSSAFDDEKDRVLIKANGEMTYFMSDVAYHYNKMERGFDHLINIWVHQEAISIRVTTTATSPAARPCWPRGAGPARSRSCSASW
;
A
#
# COMPACT_ATOMS: atom_id res chain seq x y z
N GLU A 1 20.17 -5.91 22.15
CA GLU A 1 20.32 -6.92 21.07
C GLU A 1 19.07 -6.91 20.21
N MET A 2 19.25 -6.90 18.89
CA MET A 2 18.10 -7.01 17.98
C MET A 2 17.60 -8.46 17.96
N PRO A 3 16.27 -8.69 18.00
CA PRO A 3 15.72 -10.04 17.85
C PRO A 3 16.12 -10.65 16.51
N GLU A 4 16.34 -11.97 16.46
CA GLU A 4 16.78 -12.70 15.26
C GLU A 4 15.84 -12.54 14.03
N ALA A 5 14.56 -12.23 14.27
CA ALA A 5 13.56 -12.03 13.22
C ALA A 5 13.47 -10.58 12.71
N CYS A 6 14.36 -9.68 13.14
CA CYS A 6 14.31 -8.28 12.74
C CYS A 6 15.19 -7.98 11.54
N TYR A 7 14.82 -6.93 10.81
CA TYR A 7 15.58 -6.44 9.68
C TYR A 7 16.94 -5.89 10.14
N ALA A 8 18.04 -6.45 9.67
CA ALA A 8 19.40 -6.19 10.14
C ALA A 8 20.11 -5.04 9.39
N GLY A 9 19.39 -4.10 8.80
CA GLY A 9 19.97 -2.97 8.08
C GLY A 9 20.70 -1.99 9.00
N SER A 10 21.90 -1.53 8.63
CA SER A 10 22.69 -0.56 9.41
C SER A 10 21.97 0.79 9.58
N TYR A 11 21.16 1.20 8.60
CA TYR A 11 20.37 2.44 8.62
C TYR A 11 19.41 2.54 9.83
N VAL A 12 18.95 1.39 10.36
CA VAL A 12 18.12 1.38 11.58
C VAL A 12 18.87 1.99 12.77
N LYS A 13 20.20 1.81 12.84
CA LYS A 13 21.04 2.42 13.88
C LYS A 13 21.16 3.92 13.69
N ASP A 14 21.24 4.38 12.44
CA ASP A 14 21.34 5.80 12.12
C ASP A 14 20.03 6.53 12.48
N ILE A 15 18.87 5.90 12.20
CA ILE A 15 17.57 6.41 12.61
C ILE A 15 17.46 6.44 14.14
N ALA A 16 17.86 5.38 14.81
CA ALA A 16 17.83 5.34 16.28
C ALA A 16 18.73 6.41 16.88
N GLN A 17 19.92 6.65 16.33
CA GLN A 17 20.84 7.69 16.79
C GLN A 17 20.23 9.09 16.57
N ALA A 18 19.62 9.34 15.41
CA ALA A 18 18.93 10.60 15.15
C ALA A 18 17.81 10.88 16.16
N ILE A 19 17.06 9.85 16.57
CA ILE A 19 16.03 9.98 17.61
C ILE A 19 16.66 10.31 18.97
N ILE A 20 17.76 9.66 19.33
CA ILE A 20 18.49 9.93 20.58
C ILE A 20 19.06 11.36 20.59
N ASP A 21 19.64 11.79 19.48
CA ASP A 21 20.23 13.13 19.35
C ASP A 21 19.19 14.24 19.51
N GLU A 22 17.94 13.98 19.08
CA GLU A 22 16.84 14.93 19.11
C GLU A 22 16.10 14.93 20.46
N ASP A 23 15.81 13.75 21.01
CA ASP A 23 14.93 13.56 22.16
C ASP A 23 15.68 13.20 23.45
N GLY A 24 16.99 12.87 23.40
CA GLY A 24 17.78 12.40 24.55
C GLY A 24 17.17 11.15 25.16
N ASP A 25 17.04 11.15 26.48
CA ASP A 25 16.56 10.01 27.28
C ASP A 25 15.03 9.94 27.40
N LYS A 26 14.30 10.81 26.74
CA LYS A 26 12.83 10.94 26.84
C LYS A 26 12.09 9.61 26.75
N TRP A 27 12.57 8.72 25.91
CA TRP A 27 11.88 7.47 25.58
C TRP A 27 12.26 6.28 26.47
N LEU A 28 13.22 6.42 27.39
CA LEU A 28 13.65 5.31 28.26
C LEU A 28 12.53 4.86 29.20
N ASP A 29 11.81 5.81 29.78
CA ASP A 29 10.74 5.57 30.74
C ASP A 29 9.32 5.76 30.16
N ALA A 30 9.21 5.99 28.84
CA ALA A 30 7.93 6.17 28.17
C ALA A 30 7.14 4.86 28.08
N ASP A 31 5.82 4.98 27.97
CA ASP A 31 4.95 3.84 27.71
C ASP A 31 5.43 3.04 26.48
N PRO A 32 5.56 1.72 26.58
CA PRO A 32 6.10 0.90 25.48
C PRO A 32 5.32 1.02 24.16
N LYS A 33 4.01 1.21 24.23
CA LYS A 33 3.18 1.35 23.05
C LYS A 33 3.39 2.72 22.39
N GLU A 34 3.39 3.78 23.18
CA GLU A 34 3.67 5.14 22.71
C GLU A 34 5.07 5.24 22.09
N ARG A 35 6.07 4.66 22.76
CA ARG A 35 7.44 4.59 22.26
C ARG A 35 7.52 3.87 20.92
N MET A 36 6.90 2.68 20.82
CA MET A 36 6.90 1.89 19.58
C MET A 36 6.24 2.66 18.44
N GLU A 37 5.11 3.30 18.69
CA GLU A 37 4.40 4.07 17.69
C GLU A 37 5.20 5.29 17.20
N ASN A 38 5.80 6.03 18.12
CA ASN A 38 6.64 7.18 17.78
C ASN A 38 7.85 6.77 16.94
N PHE A 39 8.56 5.72 17.36
CA PHE A 39 9.72 5.24 16.63
C PHE A 39 9.37 4.73 15.24
N ARG A 40 8.25 4.02 15.12
CA ARG A 40 7.74 3.54 13.83
C ARG A 40 7.42 4.71 12.88
N GLU A 41 6.70 5.73 13.36
CA GLU A 41 6.33 6.87 12.51
C GLU A 41 7.55 7.71 12.11
N ARG A 42 8.51 7.90 12.99
CA ARG A 42 9.75 8.63 12.68
C ARG A 42 10.65 7.86 11.71
N ALA A 43 10.77 6.53 11.91
CA ALA A 43 11.50 5.67 10.98
C ALA A 43 10.84 5.68 9.59
N TYR A 44 9.51 5.57 9.54
CA TYR A 44 8.76 5.68 8.30
C TYR A 44 9.00 7.02 7.58
N ALA A 45 8.92 8.14 8.31
CA ALA A 45 9.16 9.47 7.73
C ALA A 45 10.59 9.63 7.22
N TYR A 46 11.57 9.11 7.95
CA TYR A 46 12.98 9.12 7.54
C TYR A 46 13.20 8.34 6.24
N GLU A 47 12.73 7.11 6.19
CA GLU A 47 12.88 6.25 5.00
C GLU A 47 12.14 6.81 3.79
N LEU A 48 10.94 7.35 3.98
CA LEU A 48 10.19 7.98 2.89
C LEU A 48 10.93 9.20 2.34
N ALA A 49 11.50 10.06 3.20
CA ALA A 49 12.28 11.20 2.79
C ALA A 49 13.54 10.78 2.01
N GLU A 50 14.20 9.70 2.44
CA GLU A 50 15.36 9.16 1.72
C GLU A 50 14.97 8.59 0.35
N GLN A 51 13.86 7.88 0.25
CA GLN A 51 13.33 7.41 -1.03
C GLN A 51 13.04 8.58 -1.99
N HIS A 52 12.42 9.66 -1.50
CA HIS A 52 12.23 10.88 -2.27
C HIS A 52 13.56 11.44 -2.80
N ARG A 53 14.52 11.63 -1.89
CA ARG A 53 15.84 12.16 -2.21
C ARG A 53 16.59 11.31 -3.26
N VAL A 54 16.56 10.00 -3.11
CA VAL A 54 17.26 9.08 -4.01
C VAL A 54 16.60 9.08 -5.40
N THR A 55 15.27 9.01 -5.47
CA THR A 55 14.54 8.99 -6.73
C THR A 55 14.67 10.32 -7.49
N GLU A 56 14.60 11.45 -6.80
CA GLU A 56 14.85 12.77 -7.40
C GLU A 56 16.29 12.88 -7.94
N ARG A 57 17.28 12.41 -7.17
CA ARG A 57 18.68 12.36 -7.61
C ARG A 57 18.88 11.45 -8.81
N PHE A 58 18.12 10.36 -8.90
CA PHE A 58 18.10 9.47 -10.05
C PHE A 58 17.37 10.04 -11.26
N GLY A 59 16.70 11.19 -11.11
CA GLY A 59 15.94 11.86 -12.18
C GLY A 59 14.53 11.27 -12.36
N THR A 60 14.05 10.49 -11.41
CA THR A 60 12.70 9.93 -11.41
C THR A 60 11.80 10.75 -10.49
N THR A 61 10.71 11.29 -11.06
CA THR A 61 9.70 12.03 -10.29
C THR A 61 8.37 11.29 -10.33
N PHE A 62 7.72 11.20 -9.16
CA PHE A 62 6.41 10.58 -9.04
C PHE A 62 5.31 11.65 -8.94
N GLY A 63 4.24 11.48 -9.71
CA GLY A 63 3.07 12.35 -9.63
C GLY A 63 2.19 12.09 -8.40
N CYS A 64 2.39 10.95 -7.75
CA CYS A 64 1.70 10.57 -6.52
C CYS A 64 2.57 9.60 -5.70
N TRP A 65 2.81 9.96 -4.44
CA TRP A 65 3.35 9.06 -3.44
C TRP A 65 2.18 8.48 -2.66
N PHE A 66 1.88 7.21 -2.92
CA PHE A 66 0.73 6.57 -2.35
C PHE A 66 1.10 5.78 -1.10
N SER A 67 0.38 6.00 -0.02
CA SER A 67 0.55 5.21 1.22
C SER A 67 -0.42 4.05 1.25
N GLU A 68 0.08 2.83 1.39
CA GLU A 68 -0.74 1.64 1.58
C GLU A 68 -1.71 1.77 2.76
N ARG A 69 -1.30 2.45 3.83
CA ARG A 69 -2.17 2.71 4.99
C ARG A 69 -3.49 3.37 4.62
N SER A 70 -3.51 4.20 3.57
CA SER A 70 -4.73 4.86 3.13
C SER A 70 -5.78 3.90 2.57
N LEU A 71 -5.38 2.68 2.17
CA LEU A 71 -6.32 1.66 1.70
C LEU A 71 -7.25 1.14 2.81
N TYR A 72 -6.83 1.28 4.06
CA TYR A 72 -7.54 0.78 5.24
C TYR A 72 -8.32 1.87 5.98
N VAL A 73 -8.15 3.13 5.58
CA VAL A 73 -8.82 4.25 6.22
C VAL A 73 -10.18 4.46 5.55
N PRO A 74 -11.29 4.40 6.31
CA PRO A 74 -12.60 4.73 5.77
C PRO A 74 -12.66 6.20 5.29
N ASP A 75 -13.35 6.41 4.18
CA ASP A 75 -13.66 7.76 3.67
C ASP A 75 -14.93 8.34 4.29
N GLU A 76 -15.46 9.39 3.67
CA GLU A 76 -16.68 10.07 4.13
C GLU A 76 -17.92 9.15 4.13
N ASP A 77 -17.93 8.12 3.28
CA ASP A 77 -19.00 7.12 3.19
C ASP A 77 -18.83 5.99 4.21
N GLY A 78 -17.77 6.03 5.03
CA GLY A 78 -17.45 5.03 6.04
C GLY A 78 -16.86 3.72 5.49
N LEU A 79 -16.48 3.67 4.22
CA LEU A 79 -15.88 2.52 3.58
C LEU A 79 -14.42 2.79 3.20
N SER A 80 -13.54 1.85 3.54
CA SER A 80 -12.16 1.87 3.06
C SER A 80 -12.06 1.40 1.60
N ALA A 81 -10.92 1.60 0.96
CA ALA A 81 -10.68 1.05 -0.38
C ALA A 81 -10.72 -0.48 -0.38
N VAL A 82 -10.30 -1.10 0.71
CA VAL A 82 -10.42 -2.56 0.93
C VAL A 82 -11.89 -2.97 0.95
N ASP A 83 -12.73 -2.29 1.74
CA ASP A 83 -14.15 -2.62 1.84
C ASP A 83 -14.86 -2.47 0.48
N ARG A 84 -14.57 -1.41 -0.26
CA ARG A 84 -15.14 -1.20 -1.60
C ARG A 84 -14.72 -2.28 -2.58
N SER A 85 -13.44 -2.67 -2.55
CA SER A 85 -12.96 -3.72 -3.45
C SER A 85 -13.55 -5.09 -3.12
N LEU A 86 -13.67 -5.44 -1.82
CA LEU A 86 -14.35 -6.65 -1.37
C LEU A 86 -15.81 -6.67 -1.84
N LYS A 87 -16.53 -5.57 -1.60
CA LYS A 87 -17.92 -5.44 -2.02
C LYS A 87 -18.07 -5.61 -3.54
N ALA A 88 -17.23 -4.96 -4.33
CA ALA A 88 -17.27 -5.05 -5.78
C ALA A 88 -16.99 -6.46 -6.31
N MET A 89 -16.13 -7.23 -5.63
CA MET A 89 -15.87 -8.63 -5.97
C MET A 89 -17.02 -9.55 -5.54
N ASP A 90 -17.61 -9.30 -4.39
CA ASP A 90 -18.75 -10.07 -3.87
C ASP A 90 -19.99 -9.92 -4.77
N GLU A 91 -20.33 -8.70 -5.14
CA GLU A 91 -21.45 -8.41 -6.07
C GLU A 91 -21.31 -9.14 -7.43
N LYS A 92 -20.08 -9.48 -7.82
CA LYS A 92 -19.79 -10.25 -9.03
C LYS A 92 -19.67 -11.75 -8.80
N GLY A 93 -19.81 -12.23 -7.57
CA GLY A 93 -19.67 -13.63 -7.20
C GLY A 93 -18.24 -14.16 -7.27
N TYR A 94 -17.24 -13.30 -7.19
CA TYR A 94 -15.83 -13.67 -7.29
C TYR A 94 -15.20 -14.01 -5.94
N ILE A 95 -15.91 -13.84 -4.83
CA ILE A 95 -15.42 -14.25 -3.52
C ILE A 95 -16.32 -15.32 -2.90
N TYR A 96 -15.74 -16.10 -2.00
CA TYR A 96 -16.43 -17.09 -1.19
C TYR A 96 -15.71 -17.29 0.14
N VAL A 97 -16.39 -17.90 1.10
CA VAL A 97 -15.82 -18.24 2.42
C VAL A 97 -15.66 -19.74 2.51
N GLU A 98 -14.47 -20.22 2.86
CA GLU A 98 -14.16 -21.61 3.11
C GLU A 98 -13.18 -21.71 4.29
N ASP A 99 -13.43 -22.63 5.22
CA ASP A 99 -12.63 -22.83 6.44
C ASP A 99 -12.37 -21.53 7.25
N GLY A 100 -13.35 -20.62 7.26
CA GLY A 100 -13.26 -19.33 7.95
C GLY A 100 -12.41 -18.27 7.25
N ALA A 101 -11.79 -18.59 6.12
CA ALA A 101 -11.06 -17.65 5.30
C ALA A 101 -11.90 -17.13 4.12
N THR A 102 -11.66 -15.91 3.69
CA THR A 102 -12.27 -15.33 2.48
C THR A 102 -11.34 -15.51 1.29
N TRP A 103 -11.86 -16.11 0.24
CA TRP A 103 -11.13 -16.49 -0.95
C TRP A 103 -11.59 -15.71 -2.19
N PHE A 104 -10.67 -15.43 -3.08
CA PHE A 104 -10.94 -14.91 -4.42
C PHE A 104 -10.85 -16.04 -5.44
N ARG A 105 -11.86 -16.14 -6.32
CA ARG A 105 -11.92 -17.12 -7.42
C ARG A 105 -10.97 -16.76 -8.57
N SER A 106 -9.68 -16.72 -8.29
CA SER A 106 -8.69 -16.38 -9.31
C SER A 106 -8.56 -17.45 -10.40
N SER A 107 -8.94 -18.69 -10.11
CA SER A 107 -9.06 -19.76 -11.11
C SER A 107 -10.06 -19.45 -12.24
N ALA A 108 -11.06 -18.59 -11.99
CA ALA A 108 -11.97 -18.09 -13.03
C ALA A 108 -11.27 -17.13 -14.03
N PHE A 109 -10.03 -16.75 -13.78
CA PHE A 109 -9.20 -15.83 -14.57
C PHE A 109 -7.88 -16.46 -15.02
N ASP A 110 -7.87 -17.76 -15.21
CA ASP A 110 -6.71 -18.55 -15.68
C ASP A 110 -5.55 -18.63 -14.65
N ASP A 111 -5.81 -18.39 -13.35
CA ASP A 111 -4.84 -18.71 -12.29
C ASP A 111 -4.90 -20.21 -11.95
N GLU A 112 -3.80 -20.78 -11.51
CA GLU A 112 -3.71 -22.21 -11.16
C GLU A 112 -4.59 -22.59 -9.95
N LYS A 113 -4.82 -21.64 -9.05
CA LYS A 113 -5.61 -21.85 -7.81
C LYS A 113 -6.20 -20.55 -7.29
N ASP A 114 -7.28 -20.65 -6.54
CA ASP A 114 -7.89 -19.54 -5.84
C ASP A 114 -6.95 -18.94 -4.76
N ARG A 115 -7.10 -17.68 -4.47
CA ARG A 115 -6.23 -16.91 -3.59
C ARG A 115 -6.97 -16.44 -2.33
N VAL A 116 -6.32 -16.58 -1.18
CA VAL A 116 -6.84 -16.07 0.08
C VAL A 116 -6.72 -14.55 0.12
N LEU A 117 -7.82 -13.86 0.39
CA LEU A 117 -7.88 -12.43 0.65
C LEU A 117 -7.75 -12.13 2.15
N ILE A 118 -8.54 -12.85 2.96
CA ILE A 118 -8.55 -12.70 4.42
C ILE A 118 -8.40 -14.09 5.03
N LYS A 119 -7.42 -14.24 5.91
CA LYS A 119 -7.17 -15.51 6.61
C LYS A 119 -8.26 -15.79 7.65
N ALA A 120 -8.37 -17.03 8.11
CA ALA A 120 -9.32 -17.46 9.14
C ALA A 120 -9.17 -16.68 10.48
N ASN A 121 -8.00 -16.15 10.79
CA ASN A 121 -7.76 -15.30 11.96
C ASN A 121 -8.15 -13.82 11.76
N GLY A 122 -8.71 -13.47 10.60
CA GLY A 122 -9.12 -12.12 10.23
C GLY A 122 -8.01 -11.23 9.65
N GLU A 123 -6.76 -11.73 9.57
CA GLU A 123 -5.67 -10.98 8.95
C GLU A 123 -5.81 -10.92 7.44
N MET A 124 -5.64 -9.75 6.88
CA MET A 124 -5.58 -9.55 5.43
C MET A 124 -4.25 -10.04 4.87
N THR A 125 -4.30 -10.60 3.66
CA THR A 125 -3.09 -10.99 2.94
C THR A 125 -2.54 -9.80 2.14
N TYR A 126 -1.27 -9.86 1.74
CA TYR A 126 -0.69 -8.91 0.80
C TYR A 126 -1.50 -8.85 -0.52
N PHE A 127 -2.05 -9.99 -0.94
CA PHE A 127 -2.89 -10.04 -2.14
C PHE A 127 -4.14 -9.17 -2.01
N MET A 128 -4.76 -9.10 -0.81
CA MET A 128 -5.89 -8.21 -0.57
C MET A 128 -5.49 -6.73 -0.71
N SER A 129 -4.34 -6.34 -0.16
CA SER A 129 -3.80 -4.99 -0.31
C SER A 129 -3.56 -4.64 -1.78
N ASP A 130 -2.99 -5.55 -2.55
CA ASP A 130 -2.73 -5.37 -3.98
C ASP A 130 -4.03 -5.20 -4.77
N VAL A 131 -5.05 -6.02 -4.48
CA VAL A 131 -6.37 -5.91 -5.10
C VAL A 131 -6.99 -4.54 -4.80
N ALA A 132 -6.98 -4.12 -3.54
CA ALA A 132 -7.53 -2.83 -3.12
C ALA A 132 -6.77 -1.65 -3.77
N TYR A 133 -5.45 -1.77 -3.90
CA TYR A 133 -4.64 -0.74 -4.55
C TYR A 133 -4.92 -0.65 -6.06
N HIS A 134 -5.08 -1.79 -6.74
CA HIS A 134 -5.46 -1.79 -8.15
C HIS A 134 -6.86 -1.21 -8.36
N TYR A 135 -7.80 -1.56 -7.48
CA TYR A 135 -9.13 -0.98 -7.49
C TYR A 135 -9.09 0.56 -7.31
N ASN A 136 -8.30 1.04 -6.36
CA ASN A 136 -8.06 2.47 -6.15
C ASN A 136 -7.44 3.16 -7.39
N LYS A 137 -6.49 2.51 -8.08
CA LYS A 137 -5.94 3.04 -9.34
C LYS A 137 -7.03 3.21 -10.40
N MET A 138 -7.95 2.26 -10.51
CA MET A 138 -9.09 2.35 -11.44
C MET A 138 -10.06 3.47 -11.06
N GLU A 139 -10.38 3.61 -9.77
CA GLU A 139 -11.23 4.71 -9.28
C GLU A 139 -10.62 6.09 -9.57
N ARG A 140 -9.30 6.20 -9.62
CA ARG A 140 -8.59 7.42 -10.04
C ARG A 140 -8.66 7.70 -11.54
N GLY A 141 -9.25 6.80 -12.32
CA GLY A 141 -9.55 7.01 -13.75
C GLY A 141 -8.38 6.75 -14.67
N PHE A 142 -7.47 5.83 -14.33
CA PHE A 142 -6.44 5.36 -15.26
C PHE A 142 -7.02 4.30 -16.20
N ASP A 143 -6.84 4.50 -17.52
CA ASP A 143 -7.26 3.54 -18.55
C ASP A 143 -6.23 2.41 -18.72
N HIS A 144 -4.97 2.69 -18.43
CA HIS A 144 -3.88 1.73 -18.55
C HIS A 144 -3.09 1.66 -17.24
N LEU A 145 -2.94 0.45 -16.70
CA LEU A 145 -2.11 0.15 -15.54
C LEU A 145 -0.90 -0.65 -15.98
N ILE A 146 0.30 -0.13 -15.70
CA ILE A 146 1.56 -0.81 -15.99
C ILE A 146 2.22 -1.11 -14.64
N ASN A 147 2.43 -2.40 -14.36
CA ASN A 147 3.10 -2.85 -13.15
C ASN A 147 4.45 -3.44 -13.54
N ILE A 148 5.50 -2.98 -12.86
CA ILE A 148 6.87 -3.48 -13.05
C ILE A 148 7.27 -4.17 -11.75
N TRP A 149 7.52 -5.49 -11.82
CA TRP A 149 7.82 -6.34 -10.70
C TRP A 149 9.24 -6.86 -10.80
N VAL A 150 9.98 -6.88 -9.70
CA VAL A 150 11.25 -7.60 -9.63
C VAL A 150 10.94 -9.06 -9.30
N HIS A 151 11.47 -9.94 -10.14
CA HIS A 151 11.19 -11.38 -10.11
C HIS A 151 11.57 -12.01 -8.77
N GLN A 152 10.61 -12.34 -7.95
CA GLN A 152 10.72 -13.50 -7.04
C GLN A 152 9.37 -14.11 -6.64
N GLU A 153 8.25 -13.56 -6.94
CA GLU A 153 6.92 -14.19 -6.77
C GLU A 153 5.87 -13.25 -7.40
N ALA A 154 5.96 -13.11 -8.72
CA ALA A 154 5.03 -12.27 -9.45
C ALA A 154 3.62 -12.87 -9.37
N ILE A 155 2.78 -12.29 -8.52
CA ILE A 155 1.34 -12.46 -8.64
C ILE A 155 0.93 -11.67 -9.89
N SER A 156 0.72 -12.38 -10.98
CA SER A 156 0.27 -11.75 -12.22
C SER A 156 -1.22 -11.43 -12.11
N ILE A 157 -1.53 -10.20 -11.69
CA ILE A 157 -2.92 -9.70 -11.78
C ILE A 157 -3.08 -9.12 -13.18
N ARG A 158 -3.71 -9.87 -14.07
CA ARG A 158 -4.11 -9.35 -15.38
C ARG A 158 -5.41 -8.56 -15.19
N VAL A 159 -5.28 -7.25 -14.96
CA VAL A 159 -6.44 -6.35 -14.94
C VAL A 159 -6.66 -5.81 -16.34
N THR A 160 -7.59 -6.38 -17.06
CA THR A 160 -8.09 -5.82 -18.33
C THR A 160 -9.28 -4.94 -17.98
N THR A 161 -9.11 -3.63 -17.93
CA THR A 161 -10.21 -2.70 -17.75
C THR A 161 -10.50 -1.96 -19.04
N THR A 162 -11.65 -2.25 -19.60
CA THR A 162 -12.41 -1.30 -20.40
C THR A 162 -13.34 -0.54 -19.46
N ALA A 163 -12.84 0.48 -18.79
CA ALA A 163 -13.63 1.33 -17.92
C ALA A 163 -13.73 2.73 -18.54
N THR A 164 -14.86 3.01 -19.15
CA THR A 164 -15.33 4.37 -19.31
C THR A 164 -15.87 4.85 -17.96
N SER A 165 -15.02 5.47 -17.14
CA SER A 165 -15.46 6.13 -15.92
C SER A 165 -15.46 7.64 -16.10
N PRO A 166 -16.58 8.33 -15.78
CA PRO A 166 -16.71 9.76 -16.06
C PRO A 166 -16.10 10.70 -15.03
N ALA A 167 -15.34 10.25 -14.06
CA ALA A 167 -14.76 11.15 -13.07
C ALA A 167 -13.46 10.64 -12.47
N ALA A 168 -12.33 11.00 -13.10
CA ALA A 168 -11.02 10.87 -12.45
C ALA A 168 -10.95 11.80 -11.23
N ARG A 169 -10.87 11.25 -10.01
CA ARG A 169 -10.54 12.02 -8.81
C ARG A 169 -9.04 12.27 -8.79
N PRO A 170 -8.55 13.52 -8.76
CA PRO A 170 -7.12 13.77 -8.68
C PRO A 170 -6.56 13.35 -7.32
N CYS A 171 -5.40 12.72 -7.33
CA CYS A 171 -4.61 12.37 -6.14
C CYS A 171 -4.12 13.61 -5.37
N TRP A 172 -4.37 14.81 -5.93
CA TRP A 172 -3.90 16.09 -5.44
C TRP A 172 -5.05 17.01 -5.07
N PRO A 173 -5.00 17.75 -3.94
CA PRO A 173 -5.97 18.79 -3.65
C PRO A 173 -5.94 19.86 -4.75
N ARG A 174 -7.10 20.32 -5.19
CA ARG A 174 -7.25 21.34 -6.23
C ARG A 174 -6.51 22.61 -5.83
N GLY A 175 -5.45 22.95 -6.54
CA GLY A 175 -4.76 24.23 -6.30
C GLY A 175 -3.40 24.44 -6.92
N ALA A 176 -2.77 23.47 -7.60
CA ALA A 176 -1.43 23.65 -8.14
C ALA A 176 -1.26 23.12 -9.57
N GLY A 177 -1.26 24.01 -10.55
CA GLY A 177 -0.51 23.92 -11.80
C GLY A 177 -1.04 23.05 -12.94
N PRO A 178 -0.56 23.28 -14.17
CA PRO A 178 -1.14 22.76 -15.40
C PRO A 178 -0.85 21.27 -15.61
N ALA A 179 -1.84 20.59 -16.20
CA ALA A 179 -1.82 19.18 -16.56
C ALA A 179 -0.64 18.84 -17.48
N ARG A 180 0.29 18.06 -16.98
CA ARG A 180 1.21 17.27 -17.79
C ARG A 180 1.01 15.80 -17.48
N SER A 181 1.15 14.94 -18.51
CA SER A 181 1.01 13.49 -18.56
C SER A 181 1.01 12.76 -17.19
N ARG A 182 -0.13 12.18 -16.86
CA ARG A 182 -0.36 11.50 -15.60
C ARG A 182 0.25 10.10 -15.63
N SER A 183 1.48 9.95 -15.16
CA SER A 183 2.02 8.65 -14.78
C SER A 183 1.97 8.54 -13.25
N CYS A 184 1.29 7.54 -12.76
CA CYS A 184 1.36 7.18 -11.34
C CYS A 184 2.06 5.83 -11.27
N SER A 185 3.27 5.80 -10.76
CA SER A 185 3.98 4.57 -10.45
C SER A 185 4.16 4.51 -8.94
N ALA A 186 3.75 3.42 -8.37
CA ALA A 186 4.09 3.11 -6.99
C ALA A 186 5.07 1.96 -7.01
N SER A 187 6.17 2.11 -6.34
CA SER A 187 7.09 1.03 -6.01
C SER A 187 7.25 0.99 -4.50
N TRP A 188 7.37 -0.20 -4.01
CA TRP A 188 7.67 -0.56 -2.62
C TRP A 188 9.15 -0.40 -2.32
#